data_707103f69821a816a83c9a4bfa756b84
#
_entry.id   707103f69821a816a83c9a4bfa756b84
#
_cell.length_a   1.000
_cell.length_b   1.000
_cell.length_c   1.000
_cell.angle_alpha   90.00
_cell.angle_beta   90.00
_cell.angle_gamma   90.00
#
_symmetry.space_group_name_H-M   'P 1'
#
loop_
_entity.id
_entity.type
_entity.pdbx_description
1 polymer ?
#
loop_
_entity_poly.entity_id
_entity_poly.type
_entity_poly.pdbx_seq_one_letter_code
_entity_poly.pdbx_strand_id
1 'polypeptide(L)'
;MKIDQQHLISKFKAVFEKMCDYREHLHMHPELSYKEFKTAEFVKQTLKSIGLTDIQSVGGTGVIATIYAKHHSKKDKCIAFRADLDALPIQELNDVKYRSQNEGVMHACGHDVHTSILLGLAEVLWSFKDQLPQPVKLIFQPGEEVNPGGANLIIDGGGLKNPEVSKIFALHVFPDFEFGNCGFREGLYMASSDELHITIKGKGGHGALKGQTINPMFMGAEFIIAAEQYINTNTPKDTPSVINFGRFEALGSTNVIPEKALIKGTFRTMNEKWRTVAKAKLKDIAQKISEKYGGHIDLNISQGYPFLKNDPELTRSVKNLASITIGKDKVHDLELRMTAEDFAFYSHIVPVCFFRLGVGNISKGITYNVHHARFDIEPKSMLTGLEVFSSIAFFLDS
;
A
#
# COMPACT_ATOMS: atom_id res chain seq x y z
N MET A 1 3.58 35.13 -5.64
CA MET A 1 3.15 35.81 -4.40
C MET A 1 3.60 34.91 -3.23
N LYS A 2 4.33 35.42 -2.23
CA LYS A 2 4.76 34.56 -1.10
C LYS A 2 3.55 34.25 -0.21
N ILE A 3 3.39 32.99 0.18
CA ILE A 3 2.35 32.58 1.14
C ILE A 3 2.68 33.24 2.49
N ASP A 4 1.67 33.84 3.11
CA ASP A 4 1.77 34.32 4.49
C ASP A 4 1.87 33.12 5.45
N GLN A 5 3.03 32.93 6.04
CA GLN A 5 3.28 31.78 6.93
C GLN A 5 2.36 31.78 8.16
N GLN A 6 2.02 32.95 8.73
CA GLN A 6 1.13 33.02 9.89
C GLN A 6 -0.29 32.57 9.51
N HIS A 7 -0.75 32.98 8.34
CA HIS A 7 -2.05 32.57 7.81
C HIS A 7 -2.09 31.06 7.51
N LEU A 8 -1.01 30.51 6.95
CA LEU A 8 -0.89 29.07 6.68
C LEU A 8 -0.92 28.26 7.98
N ILE A 9 -0.16 28.65 9.03
CA ILE A 9 -0.17 27.99 10.34
C ILE A 9 -1.55 28.06 11.00
N SER A 10 -2.21 29.21 10.93
CA SER A 10 -3.58 29.37 11.45
C SER A 10 -4.56 28.42 10.72
N LYS A 11 -4.42 28.27 9.39
CA LYS A 11 -5.23 27.35 8.61
C LYS A 11 -4.98 25.90 9.00
N PHE A 12 -3.74 25.49 9.22
CA PHE A 12 -3.42 24.14 9.69
C PHE A 12 -4.14 23.79 11.00
N LYS A 13 -4.14 24.70 11.97
CA LYS A 13 -4.85 24.48 13.24
C LYS A 13 -6.36 24.32 13.06
N ALA A 14 -6.98 25.15 12.22
CA ALA A 14 -8.42 25.08 11.94
C ALA A 14 -8.80 23.80 11.17
N VAL A 15 -7.92 23.31 10.29
CA VAL A 15 -8.13 22.09 9.51
C VAL A 15 -7.89 20.83 10.35
N PHE A 16 -7.00 20.91 11.35
CA PHE A 16 -6.68 19.77 12.20
C PHE A 16 -7.90 19.22 12.95
N GLU A 17 -8.74 20.08 13.51
CA GLU A 17 -9.97 19.65 14.18
C GLU A 17 -10.89 18.88 13.22
N LYS A 18 -11.07 19.37 11.99
CA LYS A 18 -11.85 18.68 10.96
C LYS A 18 -11.23 17.36 10.54
N MET A 19 -9.90 17.29 10.43
CA MET A 19 -9.23 16.02 10.13
C MET A 19 -9.47 14.97 11.22
N CYS A 20 -9.54 15.38 12.47
CA CYS A 20 -9.92 14.47 13.56
C CYS A 20 -11.35 13.95 13.37
N ASP A 21 -12.31 14.85 13.03
CA ASP A 21 -13.69 14.46 12.76
C ASP A 21 -13.80 13.54 11.53
N TYR A 22 -13.05 13.82 10.46
CA TYR A 22 -13.01 12.96 9.27
C TYR A 22 -12.47 11.57 9.62
N ARG A 23 -11.37 11.52 10.36
CA ARG A 23 -10.77 10.24 10.79
C ARG A 23 -11.71 9.44 11.68
N GLU A 24 -12.33 10.07 12.68
CA GLU A 24 -13.28 9.40 13.56
C GLU A 24 -14.48 8.85 12.78
N HIS A 25 -15.02 9.61 11.83
CA HIS A 25 -16.12 9.17 10.96
C HIS A 25 -15.71 7.96 10.09
N LEU A 26 -14.56 8.03 9.41
CA LEU A 26 -14.06 6.95 8.56
C LEU A 26 -13.76 5.69 9.38
N HIS A 27 -13.14 5.86 10.55
CA HIS A 27 -12.81 4.74 11.45
C HIS A 27 -14.05 4.04 12.00
N MET A 28 -15.12 4.78 12.28
CA MET A 28 -16.41 4.21 12.71
C MET A 28 -17.13 3.45 11.59
N HIS A 29 -16.89 3.80 10.32
CA HIS A 29 -17.62 3.24 9.18
C HIS A 29 -16.70 2.61 8.13
N PRO A 30 -15.77 1.70 8.51
CA PRO A 30 -14.79 1.11 7.61
C PRO A 30 -15.47 0.20 6.59
N GLU A 31 -14.99 0.24 5.35
CA GLU A 31 -15.46 -0.62 4.27
C GLU A 31 -14.30 -1.41 3.66
N LEU A 32 -14.54 -2.67 3.28
CA LEU A 32 -13.53 -3.55 2.69
C LEU A 32 -13.18 -3.11 1.27
N SER A 33 -12.00 -3.54 0.80
CA SER A 33 -11.49 -3.32 -0.55
C SER A 33 -12.54 -3.53 -1.63
N TYR A 34 -12.65 -2.57 -2.54
CA TYR A 34 -13.62 -2.50 -3.65
C TYR A 34 -15.09 -2.38 -3.23
N LYS A 35 -15.36 -2.15 -1.94
CA LYS A 35 -16.71 -1.93 -1.39
C LYS A 35 -16.84 -0.61 -0.64
N GLU A 36 -15.92 0.32 -0.86
CA GLU A 36 -15.78 1.62 -0.18
C GLU A 36 -16.80 2.66 -0.69
N PHE A 37 -18.06 2.24 -0.87
CA PHE A 37 -19.09 3.08 -1.50
C PHE A 37 -19.47 4.29 -0.65
N LYS A 38 -19.68 4.09 0.66
CA LYS A 38 -20.01 5.16 1.60
C LYS A 38 -18.81 6.05 1.86
N THR A 39 -17.62 5.46 1.97
CA THR A 39 -16.34 6.16 2.09
C THR A 39 -16.10 7.07 0.90
N ALA A 40 -16.29 6.58 -0.33
CA ALA A 40 -16.18 7.37 -1.56
C ALA A 40 -17.21 8.52 -1.62
N GLU A 41 -18.44 8.27 -1.18
CA GLU A 41 -19.46 9.31 -1.15
C GLU A 41 -19.16 10.37 -0.09
N PHE A 42 -18.70 9.97 1.10
CA PHE A 42 -18.23 10.88 2.14
C PHE A 42 -17.10 11.78 1.62
N VAL A 43 -16.10 11.22 0.95
CA VAL A 43 -14.99 11.96 0.32
C VAL A 43 -15.54 12.99 -0.69
N LYS A 44 -16.43 12.57 -1.59
CA LYS A 44 -17.03 13.48 -2.60
C LYS A 44 -17.81 14.62 -1.97
N GLN A 45 -18.63 14.33 -0.96
CA GLN A 45 -19.42 15.35 -0.25
C GLN A 45 -18.50 16.32 0.49
N THR A 46 -17.46 15.83 1.15
CA THR A 46 -16.48 16.68 1.83
C THR A 46 -15.75 17.58 0.84
N LEU A 47 -15.26 17.06 -0.29
CA LEU A 47 -14.61 17.85 -1.33
C LEU A 47 -15.54 18.94 -1.92
N LYS A 48 -16.83 18.61 -2.14
CA LYS A 48 -17.84 19.59 -2.58
C LYS A 48 -18.06 20.67 -1.52
N SER A 49 -18.13 20.30 -0.24
CA SER A 49 -18.32 21.27 0.85
C SER A 49 -17.13 22.22 1.01
N ILE A 50 -15.92 21.78 0.66
CA ILE A 50 -14.71 22.62 0.58
C ILE A 50 -14.82 23.62 -0.58
N GLY A 51 -15.57 23.28 -1.63
CA GLY A 51 -15.79 24.11 -2.82
C GLY A 51 -15.21 23.54 -4.11
N LEU A 52 -14.66 22.32 -4.11
CA LEU A 52 -14.15 21.69 -5.31
C LEU A 52 -15.30 21.26 -6.23
N THR A 53 -15.11 21.49 -7.53
CA THR A 53 -16.11 21.17 -8.57
C THR A 53 -15.61 20.15 -9.60
N ASP A 54 -14.29 20.04 -9.79
CA ASP A 54 -13.68 19.03 -10.67
C ASP A 54 -13.44 17.75 -9.88
N ILE A 55 -14.50 16.97 -9.67
CA ILE A 55 -14.50 15.72 -8.91
C ILE A 55 -15.00 14.60 -9.81
N GLN A 56 -14.26 13.53 -9.91
CA GLN A 56 -14.53 12.38 -10.78
C GLN A 56 -14.52 11.09 -9.99
N SER A 57 -15.39 10.13 -10.35
CA SER A 57 -15.31 8.74 -9.88
C SER A 57 -14.49 7.93 -10.87
N VAL A 58 -13.53 7.17 -10.39
CA VAL A 58 -12.61 6.38 -11.21
C VAL A 58 -12.38 5.02 -10.53
N GLY A 59 -12.31 3.95 -11.32
CA GLY A 59 -11.98 2.63 -10.78
C GLY A 59 -13.00 2.07 -9.78
N GLY A 60 -14.28 2.34 -9.98
CA GLY A 60 -15.35 1.88 -9.08
C GLY A 60 -15.60 2.86 -7.93
N THR A 61 -14.98 2.66 -6.80
CA THR A 61 -15.12 3.49 -5.60
C THR A 61 -14.03 4.57 -5.46
N GLY A 62 -13.06 4.65 -6.37
CA GLY A 62 -12.04 5.69 -6.35
C GLY A 62 -12.61 7.08 -6.68
N VAL A 63 -12.00 8.10 -6.08
CA VAL A 63 -12.37 9.50 -6.26
C VAL A 63 -11.15 10.31 -6.62
N ILE A 64 -11.25 11.13 -7.65
CA ILE A 64 -10.20 12.07 -8.05
C ILE A 64 -10.78 13.49 -8.03
N ALA A 65 -10.02 14.42 -7.50
CA ALA A 65 -10.33 15.85 -7.58
C ALA A 65 -9.12 16.65 -8.05
N THR A 66 -9.34 17.72 -8.80
CA THR A 66 -8.23 18.57 -9.25
C THR A 66 -8.48 20.03 -8.82
N ILE A 67 -7.44 20.65 -8.28
CA ILE A 67 -7.42 22.04 -7.85
C ILE A 67 -6.58 22.84 -8.83
N TYR A 68 -7.21 23.87 -9.42
CA TYR A 68 -6.57 24.81 -10.33
C TYR A 68 -6.55 26.21 -9.71
N ALA A 69 -5.43 26.91 -9.85
CA ALA A 69 -5.41 28.36 -9.69
C ALA A 69 -6.04 29.04 -10.91
N LYS A 70 -6.42 30.31 -10.80
CA LYS A 70 -7.02 31.08 -11.92
C LYS A 70 -6.12 31.18 -13.14
N HIS A 71 -4.80 31.13 -12.95
CA HIS A 71 -3.81 31.21 -14.03
C HIS A 71 -3.46 29.85 -14.63
N HIS A 72 -3.97 28.73 -14.07
CA HIS A 72 -3.72 27.40 -14.61
C HIS A 72 -4.71 27.03 -15.70
N SER A 73 -4.24 26.20 -16.63
CA SER A 73 -5.06 25.56 -17.66
C SER A 73 -5.12 24.04 -17.47
N LYS A 74 -6.11 23.38 -18.09
CA LYS A 74 -6.21 21.90 -18.09
C LYS A 74 -5.08 21.22 -18.89
N LYS A 75 -4.26 21.99 -19.61
CA LYS A 75 -3.08 21.51 -20.37
C LYS A 75 -1.81 21.51 -19.52
N ASP A 76 -1.81 22.24 -18.42
CA ASP A 76 -0.64 22.28 -17.53
C ASP A 76 -0.48 20.93 -16.83
N LYS A 77 0.76 20.48 -16.68
CA LYS A 77 1.04 19.29 -15.89
C LYS A 77 0.71 19.55 -14.42
N CYS A 78 0.31 18.51 -13.72
CA CYS A 78 0.01 18.58 -12.29
C CYS A 78 0.92 17.66 -11.47
N ILE A 79 0.98 17.92 -10.17
CA ILE A 79 1.41 16.94 -9.19
C ILE A 79 0.20 16.26 -8.57
N ALA A 80 0.38 15.04 -8.07
CA ALA A 80 -0.70 14.31 -7.41
C ALA A 80 -0.32 13.87 -6.00
N PHE A 81 -1.32 13.83 -5.12
CA PHE A 81 -1.25 13.23 -3.79
C PHE A 81 -2.24 12.08 -3.70
N ARG A 82 -1.82 10.95 -3.14
CA ARG A 82 -2.64 9.75 -3.04
C ARG A 82 -2.90 9.38 -1.58
N ALA A 83 -4.14 8.97 -1.29
CA ALA A 83 -4.53 8.22 -0.12
C ALA A 83 -5.36 7.01 -0.54
N ASP A 84 -5.22 5.91 0.17
CA ASP A 84 -6.03 4.70 0.08
C ASP A 84 -7.31 4.85 0.91
N LEU A 85 -8.36 4.04 0.59
CA LEU A 85 -9.69 4.18 1.18
C LEU A 85 -10.14 2.95 1.99
N ASP A 86 -9.58 1.78 1.70
CA ASP A 86 -10.11 0.51 2.16
C ASP A 86 -9.68 0.13 3.58
N ALA A 87 -10.45 -0.77 4.18
CA ALA A 87 -10.23 -1.34 5.51
C ALA A 87 -10.01 -2.85 5.44
N LEU A 88 -9.65 -3.43 6.57
CA LEU A 88 -9.29 -4.85 6.72
C LEU A 88 -10.39 -5.66 7.41
N PRO A 89 -10.50 -6.98 7.11
CA PRO A 89 -11.41 -7.90 7.78
C PRO A 89 -10.85 -8.31 9.17
N ILE A 90 -10.76 -7.33 10.07
CA ILE A 90 -10.23 -7.47 11.43
C ILE A 90 -11.27 -6.99 12.43
N GLN A 91 -11.56 -7.79 13.46
CA GLN A 91 -12.41 -7.37 14.57
C GLN A 91 -11.62 -6.43 15.48
N GLU A 92 -12.06 -5.19 15.58
CA GLU A 92 -11.43 -4.19 16.45
C GLU A 92 -11.59 -4.54 17.94
N LEU A 93 -10.49 -4.38 18.70
CA LEU A 93 -10.42 -4.62 20.14
C LEU A 93 -10.12 -3.35 20.95
N ASN A 94 -10.12 -2.17 20.34
CA ASN A 94 -9.95 -0.90 21.05
C ASN A 94 -11.24 -0.53 21.81
N ASP A 95 -11.08 0.15 22.94
CA ASP A 95 -12.16 0.78 23.69
C ASP A 95 -12.06 2.30 23.53
N VAL A 96 -12.51 2.77 22.38
CA VAL A 96 -12.47 4.18 21.97
C VAL A 96 -13.83 4.64 21.45
N LYS A 97 -14.14 5.92 21.59
CA LYS A 97 -15.43 6.50 21.16
C LYS A 97 -15.71 6.36 19.66
N TYR A 98 -14.64 6.28 18.84
CA TYR A 98 -14.70 6.14 17.39
C TYR A 98 -14.48 4.70 16.92
N ARG A 99 -14.65 3.71 17.79
CA ARG A 99 -14.54 2.30 17.43
C ARG A 99 -15.43 1.96 16.24
N SER A 100 -14.94 1.06 15.38
CA SER A 100 -15.68 0.54 14.22
C SER A 100 -17.09 0.07 14.62
N GLN A 101 -18.09 0.51 13.86
CA GLN A 101 -19.48 0.08 13.96
C GLN A 101 -19.81 -1.08 13.01
N ASN A 102 -18.85 -1.47 12.15
CA ASN A 102 -18.95 -2.60 11.23
C ASN A 102 -18.25 -3.81 11.84
N GLU A 103 -19.02 -4.77 12.35
CA GLU A 103 -18.47 -5.98 12.97
C GLU A 103 -17.51 -6.71 12.01
N GLY A 104 -16.34 -7.10 12.53
CA GLY A 104 -15.32 -7.80 11.77
C GLY A 104 -14.55 -6.94 10.75
N VAL A 105 -14.73 -5.61 10.75
CA VAL A 105 -14.02 -4.71 9.84
C VAL A 105 -13.40 -3.55 10.61
N MET A 106 -12.14 -3.20 10.30
CA MET A 106 -11.40 -2.13 10.99
C MET A 106 -10.41 -1.46 10.04
N HIS A 107 -10.23 -0.14 10.17
CA HIS A 107 -9.09 0.57 9.59
C HIS A 107 -7.79 0.27 10.36
N ALA A 108 -7.32 -0.98 10.26
CA ALA A 108 -6.12 -1.42 10.97
C ALA A 108 -4.80 -1.13 10.21
N CYS A 109 -4.87 -0.51 9.02
CA CYS A 109 -3.71 -0.04 8.25
C CYS A 109 -3.58 1.50 8.21
N GLY A 110 -4.55 2.22 8.80
CA GLY A 110 -4.50 3.69 8.89
C GLY A 110 -4.92 4.43 7.63
N HIS A 111 -5.66 3.79 6.73
CA HIS A 111 -6.17 4.43 5.51
C HIS A 111 -7.21 5.54 5.82
N ASP A 112 -7.89 5.46 6.94
CA ASP A 112 -8.68 6.54 7.53
C ASP A 112 -7.85 7.79 7.83
N VAL A 113 -6.62 7.61 8.31
CA VAL A 113 -5.64 8.69 8.57
C VAL A 113 -5.14 9.29 7.26
N HIS A 114 -4.75 8.45 6.29
CA HIS A 114 -4.27 8.89 4.98
C HIS A 114 -5.34 9.72 4.25
N THR A 115 -6.57 9.21 4.21
CA THR A 115 -7.73 9.90 3.62
C THR A 115 -8.02 11.22 4.32
N SER A 116 -7.98 11.26 5.66
CA SER A 116 -8.22 12.48 6.44
C SER A 116 -7.16 13.54 6.21
N ILE A 117 -5.88 13.15 6.11
CA ILE A 117 -4.79 14.07 5.75
C ILE A 117 -4.99 14.63 4.34
N LEU A 118 -5.40 13.80 3.39
CA LEU A 118 -5.62 14.25 2.00
C LEU A 118 -6.83 15.18 1.88
N LEU A 119 -7.90 14.95 2.65
CA LEU A 119 -9.04 15.88 2.76
C LEU A 119 -8.63 17.20 3.43
N GLY A 120 -7.81 17.14 4.48
CA GLY A 120 -7.22 18.32 5.12
C GLY A 120 -6.34 19.11 4.15
N LEU A 121 -5.52 18.43 3.36
CA LEU A 121 -4.74 19.04 2.28
C LEU A 121 -5.66 19.76 1.27
N ALA A 122 -6.76 19.13 0.87
CA ALA A 122 -7.73 19.76 -0.03
C ALA A 122 -8.23 21.11 0.50
N GLU A 123 -8.55 21.20 1.79
CA GLU A 123 -8.99 22.47 2.42
C GLU A 123 -7.89 23.53 2.42
N VAL A 124 -6.65 23.15 2.73
CA VAL A 124 -5.52 24.08 2.70
C VAL A 124 -5.29 24.58 1.30
N LEU A 125 -5.14 23.66 0.34
CA LEU A 125 -4.87 24.01 -1.06
C LEU A 125 -5.99 24.85 -1.67
N TRP A 126 -7.26 24.57 -1.38
CA TRP A 126 -8.39 25.35 -1.85
C TRP A 126 -8.36 26.80 -1.32
N SER A 127 -8.01 26.98 -0.05
CA SER A 127 -7.88 28.30 0.57
C SER A 127 -6.76 29.14 -0.04
N PHE A 128 -5.70 28.50 -0.51
CA PHE A 128 -4.53 29.17 -1.09
C PHE A 128 -4.33 28.85 -2.58
N LYS A 129 -5.37 28.41 -3.30
CA LYS A 129 -5.26 27.87 -4.66
C LYS A 129 -4.59 28.82 -5.66
N ASP A 130 -4.83 30.13 -5.54
CA ASP A 130 -4.25 31.12 -6.45
C ASP A 130 -2.73 31.33 -6.21
N GLN A 131 -2.15 30.66 -5.21
CA GLN A 131 -0.72 30.67 -4.89
C GLN A 131 -0.04 29.33 -5.25
N LEU A 132 -0.77 28.36 -5.78
CA LEU A 132 -0.23 27.09 -6.25
C LEU A 132 0.65 27.33 -7.49
N PRO A 133 1.88 26.77 -7.53
CA PRO A 133 2.75 26.89 -8.70
C PRO A 133 2.26 26.07 -9.89
N GLN A 134 1.47 25.02 -9.67
CA GLN A 134 0.92 24.11 -10.67
C GLN A 134 -0.40 23.51 -10.16
N PRO A 135 -1.25 22.94 -11.05
CA PRO A 135 -2.43 22.22 -10.62
C PRO A 135 -2.09 21.05 -9.71
N VAL A 136 -2.99 20.75 -8.76
CA VAL A 136 -2.82 19.63 -7.82
C VAL A 136 -3.98 18.67 -7.96
N LYS A 137 -3.66 17.40 -8.18
CA LYS A 137 -4.61 16.29 -8.25
C LYS A 137 -4.60 15.51 -6.94
N LEU A 138 -5.77 15.25 -6.39
CA LEU A 138 -6.00 14.47 -5.19
C LEU A 138 -6.59 13.13 -5.61
N ILE A 139 -5.93 12.03 -5.27
CA ILE A 139 -6.31 10.67 -5.66
C ILE A 139 -6.69 9.91 -4.38
N PHE A 140 -7.98 9.64 -4.21
CA PHE A 140 -8.51 8.76 -3.18
C PHE A 140 -8.73 7.38 -3.82
N GLN A 141 -7.84 6.46 -3.53
CA GLN A 141 -7.69 5.20 -4.23
C GLN A 141 -8.40 4.06 -3.50
N PRO A 142 -9.20 3.21 -4.18
CA PRO A 142 -9.81 2.02 -3.58
C PRO A 142 -8.80 0.87 -3.46
N GLY A 143 -9.12 -0.14 -2.64
CA GLY A 143 -8.65 -1.52 -2.77
C GLY A 143 -7.13 -1.71 -2.75
N GLU A 144 -6.40 -1.10 -1.80
CA GLU A 144 -4.96 -1.32 -1.66
C GLU A 144 -4.64 -2.71 -1.11
N GLU A 145 -5.45 -3.22 -0.18
CA GLU A 145 -5.16 -4.43 0.60
C GLU A 145 -5.43 -5.75 -0.14
N VAL A 146 -6.03 -5.69 -1.33
CA VAL A 146 -6.45 -6.89 -2.08
C VAL A 146 -5.99 -6.82 -3.53
N ASN A 147 -5.28 -7.88 -4.00
CA ASN A 147 -4.89 -8.01 -5.40
C ASN A 147 -6.11 -7.93 -6.34
N PRO A 148 -5.96 -7.27 -7.52
CA PRO A 148 -4.74 -6.79 -8.14
C PRO A 148 -4.31 -5.37 -7.73
N GLY A 149 -4.96 -4.72 -6.74
CA GLY A 149 -4.70 -3.36 -6.30
C GLY A 149 -5.52 -2.31 -7.04
N GLY A 150 -5.98 -1.29 -6.29
CA GLY A 150 -6.77 -0.20 -6.83
C GLY A 150 -5.98 0.81 -7.65
N ALA A 151 -4.65 0.86 -7.48
CA ALA A 151 -3.79 1.75 -8.26
C ALA A 151 -3.95 1.50 -9.77
N ASN A 152 -4.02 0.22 -10.20
CA ASN A 152 -4.29 -0.13 -11.60
C ASN A 152 -5.63 0.42 -12.08
N LEU A 153 -6.69 0.35 -11.26
CA LEU A 153 -8.00 0.86 -11.62
C LEU A 153 -8.00 2.39 -11.81
N ILE A 154 -7.21 3.10 -11.00
CA ILE A 154 -7.00 4.55 -11.15
C ILE A 154 -6.22 4.84 -12.45
N ILE A 155 -5.16 4.10 -12.73
CA ILE A 155 -4.33 4.28 -13.93
C ILE A 155 -5.14 4.00 -15.20
N ASP A 156 -5.81 2.85 -15.26
CA ASP A 156 -6.61 2.40 -16.41
C ASP A 156 -7.82 3.31 -16.65
N GLY A 157 -8.41 3.84 -15.57
CA GLY A 157 -9.46 4.84 -15.63
C GLY A 157 -9.01 6.24 -16.04
N GLY A 158 -7.72 6.41 -16.38
CA GLY A 158 -7.17 7.69 -16.84
C GLY A 158 -6.83 8.69 -15.74
N GLY A 159 -6.73 8.22 -14.48
CA GLY A 159 -6.47 9.07 -13.32
C GLY A 159 -5.16 9.87 -13.38
N LEU A 160 -4.20 9.45 -14.21
CA LEU A 160 -2.94 10.16 -14.44
C LEU A 160 -2.99 11.13 -15.64
N LYS A 161 -4.15 11.29 -16.27
CA LYS A 161 -4.36 12.13 -17.46
C LYS A 161 -5.33 13.27 -17.16
N ASN A 162 -5.33 14.31 -17.94
CA ASN A 162 -6.29 15.42 -17.95
C ASN A 162 -6.55 16.09 -16.58
N PRO A 163 -5.57 16.76 -15.95
CA PRO A 163 -4.24 17.07 -16.44
C PRO A 163 -3.26 15.89 -16.29
N GLU A 164 -2.17 15.93 -17.10
CA GLU A 164 -1.09 14.94 -17.03
C GLU A 164 -0.34 15.05 -15.70
N VAL A 165 -0.25 13.95 -14.97
CA VAL A 165 0.48 13.88 -13.71
C VAL A 165 1.96 13.75 -13.97
N SER A 166 2.76 14.65 -13.40
CA SER A 166 4.23 14.67 -13.54
C SER A 166 4.96 14.01 -12.39
N LYS A 167 4.39 14.04 -11.18
CA LYS A 167 4.95 13.48 -9.95
C LYS A 167 3.81 13.05 -9.02
N ILE A 168 3.99 11.98 -8.24
CA ILE A 168 2.99 11.52 -7.26
C ILE A 168 3.65 11.36 -5.89
N PHE A 169 2.93 11.81 -4.87
CA PHE A 169 3.31 11.72 -3.47
C PHE A 169 2.28 10.92 -2.69
N ALA A 170 2.76 10.05 -1.80
CA ALA A 170 1.92 9.40 -0.81
C ALA A 170 2.69 9.25 0.50
N LEU A 171 1.95 9.19 1.59
CA LEU A 171 2.46 8.82 2.90
C LEU A 171 1.76 7.54 3.38
N HIS A 172 2.40 6.84 4.30
CA HIS A 172 1.79 5.74 5.03
C HIS A 172 2.16 5.84 6.51
N VAL A 173 1.21 5.60 7.37
CA VAL A 173 1.43 5.55 8.82
C VAL A 173 2.52 4.54 9.19
N PHE A 174 3.29 4.85 10.21
CA PHE A 174 4.41 4.04 10.66
C PHE A 174 4.51 4.05 12.19
N PRO A 175 3.88 3.10 12.89
CA PRO A 175 3.85 3.05 14.35
C PRO A 175 5.21 2.91 15.03
N ASP A 176 6.23 2.40 14.31
CA ASP A 176 7.59 2.27 14.84
C ASP A 176 8.27 3.64 15.08
N PHE A 177 7.72 4.72 14.50
CA PHE A 177 8.16 6.08 14.77
C PHE A 177 7.15 6.82 15.64
N GLU A 178 7.67 7.56 16.61
CA GLU A 178 6.89 8.55 17.36
C GLU A 178 6.26 9.57 16.42
N PHE A 179 5.07 10.06 16.77
CA PHE A 179 4.41 11.13 16.03
C PHE A 179 5.32 12.37 15.89
N GLY A 180 5.12 13.12 14.82
CA GLY A 180 5.98 14.25 14.48
C GLY A 180 7.22 13.86 13.65
N ASN A 181 7.49 12.57 13.45
CA ASN A 181 8.62 12.08 12.68
C ASN A 181 8.18 11.61 11.29
N CYS A 182 9.08 11.72 10.30
CA CYS A 182 8.91 11.16 8.96
C CYS A 182 10.14 10.36 8.54
N GLY A 183 9.90 9.28 7.77
CA GLY A 183 10.97 8.45 7.22
C GLY A 183 10.95 8.41 5.70
N PHE A 184 12.13 8.45 5.09
CA PHE A 184 12.32 8.48 3.64
C PHE A 184 13.33 7.43 3.19
N ARG A 185 13.14 6.90 1.98
CA ARG A 185 14.11 6.04 1.32
C ARG A 185 14.18 6.36 -0.16
N GLU A 186 15.38 6.68 -0.65
CA GLU A 186 15.68 6.85 -2.07
C GLU A 186 15.82 5.49 -2.77
N GLY A 187 15.37 5.39 -4.02
CA GLY A 187 15.54 4.19 -4.84
C GLY A 187 14.62 3.03 -4.41
N LEU A 188 15.13 1.81 -4.44
CA LEU A 188 14.37 0.61 -4.07
C LEU A 188 13.86 0.71 -2.63
N TYR A 189 12.55 0.44 -2.43
CA TYR A 189 11.96 0.60 -1.10
C TYR A 189 11.14 -0.61 -0.65
N MET A 190 10.14 -1.05 -1.42
CA MET A 190 9.28 -2.17 -1.06
C MET A 190 9.25 -3.23 -2.16
N ALA A 191 9.07 -4.50 -1.78
CA ALA A 191 9.14 -5.61 -2.73
C ALA A 191 7.86 -5.78 -3.55
N SER A 192 7.99 -6.50 -4.67
CA SER A 192 6.84 -7.06 -5.38
C SER A 192 6.13 -8.12 -4.52
N SER A 193 4.89 -8.46 -4.85
CA SER A 193 4.16 -9.53 -4.18
C SER A 193 3.54 -10.48 -5.20
N ASP A 194 3.88 -11.77 -5.07
CA ASP A 194 3.19 -12.85 -5.79
C ASP A 194 2.71 -13.87 -4.77
N GLU A 195 1.50 -14.39 -4.97
CA GLU A 195 0.97 -15.49 -4.17
C GLU A 195 1.12 -16.81 -4.93
N LEU A 196 1.61 -17.82 -4.24
CA LEU A 196 1.79 -19.16 -4.76
C LEU A 196 0.67 -20.07 -4.24
N HIS A 197 -0.17 -20.57 -5.12
CA HIS A 197 -1.24 -21.51 -4.83
C HIS A 197 -0.93 -22.82 -5.54
N ILE A 198 -0.57 -23.85 -4.76
CA ILE A 198 -0.09 -25.14 -5.29
C ILE A 198 -1.08 -26.23 -4.90
N THR A 199 -1.60 -26.93 -5.90
CA THR A 199 -2.40 -28.13 -5.73
C THR A 199 -1.63 -29.33 -6.27
N ILE A 200 -1.39 -30.31 -5.41
CA ILE A 200 -0.66 -31.53 -5.78
C ILE A 200 -1.65 -32.68 -5.82
N LYS A 201 -1.72 -33.38 -6.94
CA LYS A 201 -2.51 -34.60 -7.11
C LYS A 201 -1.58 -35.80 -7.20
N GLY A 202 -1.74 -36.72 -6.27
CA GLY A 202 -1.04 -37.99 -6.22
C GLY A 202 -2.00 -39.17 -6.47
N LYS A 203 -1.68 -40.30 -5.85
CA LYS A 203 -2.52 -41.50 -5.81
C LYS A 203 -2.52 -42.00 -4.37
N GLY A 204 -3.66 -41.85 -3.69
CA GLY A 204 -3.86 -42.31 -2.33
C GLY A 204 -3.86 -43.83 -2.18
N GLY A 205 -3.74 -44.30 -0.95
CA GLY A 205 -3.80 -45.72 -0.63
C GLY A 205 -3.11 -46.10 0.66
N HIS A 206 -2.91 -47.39 0.84
CA HIS A 206 -2.30 -47.93 2.06
C HIS A 206 -0.77 -47.62 2.12
N GLY A 207 -0.31 -46.93 3.16
CA GLY A 207 1.07 -46.46 3.27
C GLY A 207 2.15 -47.53 3.24
N ALA A 208 1.83 -48.81 3.56
CA ALA A 208 2.76 -49.92 3.50
C ALA A 208 2.87 -50.57 2.10
N LEU A 209 1.98 -50.23 1.14
CA LEU A 209 1.98 -50.80 -0.20
C LEU A 209 2.84 -49.96 -1.15
N LYS A 210 4.17 -50.11 -1.03
CA LYS A 210 5.14 -49.41 -1.86
C LYS A 210 4.91 -49.66 -3.36
N GLY A 211 4.92 -48.58 -4.14
CA GLY A 211 4.73 -48.62 -5.61
C GLY A 211 3.26 -48.62 -6.07
N GLN A 212 2.28 -48.72 -5.18
CA GLN A 212 0.85 -48.59 -5.51
C GLN A 212 0.28 -47.19 -5.30
N THR A 213 1.04 -46.32 -4.62
CA THR A 213 0.66 -44.96 -4.29
C THR A 213 1.64 -43.94 -4.88
N ILE A 214 1.15 -42.73 -5.10
CA ILE A 214 1.97 -41.55 -5.43
C ILE A 214 1.74 -40.54 -4.29
N ASN A 215 2.72 -40.38 -3.43
CA ASN A 215 2.53 -39.59 -2.23
C ASN A 215 2.68 -38.08 -2.52
N PRO A 216 1.60 -37.29 -2.47
CA PRO A 216 1.66 -35.85 -2.74
C PRO A 216 2.45 -35.06 -1.68
N MET A 217 2.66 -35.62 -0.47
CA MET A 217 3.49 -34.99 0.57
C MET A 217 4.96 -34.98 0.17
N PHE A 218 5.50 -36.06 -0.41
CA PHE A 218 6.87 -36.09 -0.89
C PHE A 218 7.09 -35.14 -2.07
N MET A 219 6.12 -35.09 -2.99
CA MET A 219 6.15 -34.13 -4.11
C MET A 219 6.16 -32.68 -3.58
N GLY A 220 5.33 -32.36 -2.60
CA GLY A 220 5.25 -31.03 -2.01
C GLY A 220 6.51 -30.64 -1.23
N ALA A 221 7.07 -31.55 -0.45
CA ALA A 221 8.30 -31.32 0.28
C ALA A 221 9.48 -31.06 -0.67
N GLU A 222 9.62 -31.86 -1.73
CA GLU A 222 10.67 -31.67 -2.73
C GLU A 222 10.47 -30.37 -3.50
N PHE A 223 9.23 -29.98 -3.83
CA PHE A 223 8.95 -28.71 -4.48
C PHE A 223 9.38 -27.52 -3.61
N ILE A 224 9.02 -27.49 -2.33
CA ILE A 224 9.38 -26.41 -1.39
C ILE A 224 10.91 -26.26 -1.34
N ILE A 225 11.62 -27.37 -1.13
CA ILE A 225 13.09 -27.37 -1.01
C ILE A 225 13.75 -26.91 -2.31
N ALA A 226 13.31 -27.45 -3.46
CA ALA A 226 13.87 -27.08 -4.76
C ALA A 226 13.59 -25.64 -5.14
N ALA A 227 12.38 -25.13 -4.84
CA ALA A 227 12.00 -23.75 -5.08
C ALA A 227 12.83 -22.77 -4.25
N GLU A 228 12.97 -23.03 -2.93
CA GLU A 228 13.77 -22.21 -2.02
C GLU A 228 15.26 -22.24 -2.41
N GLN A 229 15.82 -23.40 -2.67
CA GLN A 229 17.21 -23.55 -3.12
C GLN A 229 17.46 -22.80 -4.44
N TYR A 230 16.53 -22.89 -5.40
CA TYR A 230 16.65 -22.17 -6.67
C TYR A 230 16.70 -20.65 -6.47
N ILE A 231 15.76 -20.11 -5.70
CA ILE A 231 15.71 -18.67 -5.44
C ILE A 231 16.99 -18.21 -4.72
N ASN A 232 17.41 -18.91 -3.65
CA ASN A 232 18.59 -18.52 -2.87
C ASN A 232 19.90 -18.58 -3.70
N THR A 233 20.00 -19.53 -4.64
CA THR A 233 21.22 -19.73 -5.42
C THR A 233 21.30 -18.85 -6.67
N ASN A 234 20.14 -18.53 -7.29
CA ASN A 234 20.12 -17.89 -8.62
C ASN A 234 19.63 -16.43 -8.60
N THR A 235 19.22 -15.93 -7.45
CA THR A 235 18.88 -14.50 -7.34
C THR A 235 20.10 -13.65 -7.72
N PRO A 236 19.94 -12.67 -8.64
CA PRO A 236 21.03 -11.79 -9.01
C PRO A 236 21.60 -11.05 -7.78
N LYS A 237 22.91 -10.81 -7.80
CA LYS A 237 23.58 -10.03 -6.75
C LYS A 237 22.84 -8.69 -6.52
N ASP A 238 22.74 -8.28 -5.28
CA ASP A 238 22.10 -7.03 -4.86
C ASP A 238 20.61 -6.91 -5.20
N THR A 239 19.93 -8.05 -5.46
CA THR A 239 18.50 -8.13 -5.68
C THR A 239 17.82 -8.81 -4.50
N PRO A 240 17.23 -8.07 -3.55
CA PRO A 240 16.48 -8.68 -2.46
C PRO A 240 15.35 -9.55 -2.99
N SER A 241 15.33 -10.82 -2.55
CA SER A 241 14.28 -11.76 -2.95
C SER A 241 14.01 -12.74 -1.81
N VAL A 242 12.74 -13.12 -1.65
CA VAL A 242 12.33 -14.13 -0.67
C VAL A 242 11.20 -14.98 -1.27
N ILE A 243 11.30 -16.30 -1.07
CA ILE A 243 10.20 -17.23 -1.25
C ILE A 243 9.92 -17.89 0.09
N ASN A 244 8.64 -17.99 0.46
CA ASN A 244 8.28 -18.66 1.71
C ASN A 244 6.92 -19.33 1.58
N PHE A 245 6.67 -20.37 2.39
CA PHE A 245 5.46 -21.16 2.36
C PHE A 245 4.86 -21.23 3.77
N GLY A 246 3.67 -20.65 3.92
CA GLY A 246 2.98 -20.55 5.21
C GLY A 246 1.92 -21.62 5.46
N ARG A 247 1.58 -22.44 4.43
CA ARG A 247 0.56 -23.50 4.55
C ARG A 247 0.98 -24.72 3.75
N PHE A 248 0.88 -25.92 4.38
CA PHE A 248 1.02 -27.21 3.75
C PHE A 248 -0.01 -28.16 4.38
N GLU A 249 -1.00 -28.59 3.61
CA GLU A 249 -2.07 -29.48 4.06
C GLU A 249 -2.10 -30.74 3.20
N ALA A 250 -2.13 -31.89 3.86
CA ALA A 250 -2.27 -33.21 3.25
C ALA A 250 -3.04 -34.12 4.23
N LEU A 251 -4.33 -34.25 4.04
CA LEU A 251 -5.24 -34.92 4.97
C LEU A 251 -5.25 -36.43 4.75
N GLY A 252 -4.30 -37.11 5.35
CA GLY A 252 -4.20 -38.56 5.43
C GLY A 252 -4.24 -39.04 6.89
N SER A 253 -3.72 -40.25 7.14
CA SER A 253 -3.47 -40.74 8.48
C SER A 253 -2.13 -41.51 8.52
N THR A 254 -1.76 -42.07 9.68
CA THR A 254 -0.46 -42.77 9.84
C THR A 254 -0.18 -43.83 8.79
N ASN A 255 -1.20 -44.48 8.26
CA ASN A 255 -1.10 -45.57 7.27
C ASN A 255 -1.96 -45.30 6.00
N VAL A 256 -2.51 -44.08 5.83
CA VAL A 256 -3.31 -43.69 4.66
C VAL A 256 -2.64 -42.54 3.96
N ILE A 257 -2.12 -42.78 2.76
CA ILE A 257 -1.59 -41.74 1.87
C ILE A 257 -2.75 -40.97 1.26
N PRO A 258 -2.79 -39.62 1.35
CA PRO A 258 -3.87 -38.83 0.73
C PRO A 258 -3.70 -38.75 -0.78
N GLU A 259 -4.78 -38.45 -1.49
CA GLU A 259 -4.74 -38.20 -2.94
C GLU A 259 -4.28 -36.82 -3.33
N LYS A 260 -4.38 -35.86 -2.36
CA LYS A 260 -4.15 -34.45 -2.62
C LYS A 260 -3.37 -33.78 -1.50
N ALA A 261 -2.52 -32.82 -1.87
CA ALA A 261 -1.94 -31.84 -0.94
C ALA A 261 -2.15 -30.42 -1.46
N LEU A 262 -2.20 -29.46 -0.54
CA LEU A 262 -2.31 -28.03 -0.82
C LEU A 262 -1.16 -27.30 -0.16
N ILE A 263 -0.50 -26.41 -0.91
CA ILE A 263 0.54 -25.54 -0.41
C ILE A 263 0.20 -24.09 -0.78
N LYS A 264 0.40 -23.16 0.13
CA LYS A 264 0.35 -21.73 -0.15
C LYS A 264 1.63 -21.05 0.29
N GLY A 265 2.09 -20.12 -0.53
CA GLY A 265 3.32 -19.37 -0.27
C GLY A 265 3.29 -17.98 -0.88
N THR A 266 4.38 -17.25 -0.71
CA THR A 266 4.61 -15.94 -1.30
C THR A 266 5.99 -15.90 -1.96
N PHE A 267 6.10 -15.18 -3.07
CA PHE A 267 7.37 -14.82 -3.70
C PHE A 267 7.45 -13.30 -3.81
N ARG A 268 8.54 -12.73 -3.30
CA ARG A 268 8.78 -11.29 -3.26
C ARG A 268 10.15 -10.97 -3.79
N THR A 269 10.27 -9.92 -4.60
CA THR A 269 11.56 -9.48 -5.14
C THR A 269 11.53 -8.00 -5.50
N MET A 270 12.70 -7.40 -5.74
CA MET A 270 12.84 -6.00 -6.17
C MET A 270 13.39 -5.87 -7.58
N ASN A 271 13.08 -6.84 -8.45
CA ASN A 271 13.51 -6.83 -9.85
C ASN A 271 12.49 -7.57 -10.74
N GLU A 272 11.77 -6.87 -11.61
CA GLU A 272 10.72 -7.45 -12.45
C GLU A 272 11.26 -8.44 -13.51
N LYS A 273 12.49 -8.24 -14.01
CA LYS A 273 13.11 -9.19 -14.94
C LYS A 273 13.39 -10.52 -14.23
N TRP A 274 13.99 -10.45 -13.05
CA TRP A 274 14.21 -11.62 -12.20
C TRP A 274 12.89 -12.27 -11.79
N ARG A 275 11.90 -11.47 -11.39
CA ARG A 275 10.55 -11.95 -11.04
C ARG A 275 9.96 -12.84 -12.14
N THR A 276 10.07 -12.42 -13.39
CA THR A 276 9.60 -13.18 -14.56
C THR A 276 10.36 -14.48 -14.73
N VAL A 277 11.69 -14.45 -14.67
CA VAL A 277 12.56 -15.64 -14.79
C VAL A 277 12.29 -16.63 -13.66
N ALA A 278 12.21 -16.14 -12.44
CA ALA A 278 11.95 -16.97 -11.25
C ALA A 278 10.59 -17.68 -11.34
N LYS A 279 9.53 -16.97 -11.71
CA LYS A 279 8.18 -17.56 -11.87
C LYS A 279 8.15 -18.65 -12.95
N ALA A 280 8.83 -18.45 -14.07
CA ALA A 280 8.93 -19.48 -15.10
C ALA A 280 9.67 -20.71 -14.59
N LYS A 281 10.75 -20.52 -13.83
CA LYS A 281 11.53 -21.62 -13.26
C LYS A 281 10.79 -22.40 -12.17
N LEU A 282 10.00 -21.74 -11.35
CA LEU A 282 9.13 -22.42 -10.37
C LEU A 282 8.15 -23.38 -11.06
N LYS A 283 7.59 -22.98 -12.21
CA LYS A 283 6.71 -23.85 -13.03
C LYS A 283 7.48 -25.04 -13.62
N ASP A 284 8.72 -24.83 -14.12
CA ASP A 284 9.59 -25.91 -14.59
C ASP A 284 9.94 -26.91 -13.47
N ILE A 285 10.21 -26.44 -12.27
CA ILE A 285 10.44 -27.28 -11.08
C ILE A 285 9.19 -28.13 -10.78
N ALA A 286 8.01 -27.54 -10.78
CA ALA A 286 6.74 -28.23 -10.55
C ALA A 286 6.50 -29.34 -11.59
N GLN A 287 6.78 -29.06 -12.87
CA GLN A 287 6.66 -30.04 -13.94
C GLN A 287 7.63 -31.21 -13.77
N LYS A 288 8.91 -30.95 -13.51
CA LYS A 288 9.93 -31.99 -13.32
C LYS A 288 9.63 -32.92 -12.15
N ILE A 289 9.12 -32.39 -11.06
CA ILE A 289 8.70 -33.20 -9.91
C ILE A 289 7.45 -34.01 -10.27
N SER A 290 6.50 -33.45 -11.00
CA SER A 290 5.34 -34.19 -11.49
C SER A 290 5.75 -35.40 -12.32
N GLU A 291 6.65 -35.23 -13.28
CA GLU A 291 7.20 -36.28 -14.14
C GLU A 291 7.96 -37.35 -13.32
N LYS A 292 8.80 -36.93 -12.39
CA LYS A 292 9.60 -37.82 -11.52
C LYS A 292 8.73 -38.76 -10.69
N TYR A 293 7.63 -38.26 -10.12
CA TYR A 293 6.75 -39.05 -9.24
C TYR A 293 5.56 -39.70 -9.94
N GLY A 294 5.25 -39.31 -11.17
CA GLY A 294 4.07 -39.74 -11.89
C GLY A 294 2.75 -39.14 -11.37
N GLY A 295 2.84 -38.06 -10.60
CA GLY A 295 1.69 -37.27 -10.14
C GLY A 295 1.57 -35.96 -10.90
N HIS A 296 0.83 -35.01 -10.33
CA HIS A 296 0.64 -33.68 -10.95
C HIS A 296 0.72 -32.55 -9.93
N ILE A 297 1.55 -31.55 -10.21
CA ILE A 297 1.62 -30.28 -9.46
C ILE A 297 1.04 -29.17 -10.32
N ASP A 298 -0.10 -28.64 -9.90
CA ASP A 298 -0.71 -27.43 -10.47
C ASP A 298 -0.25 -26.22 -9.65
N LEU A 299 0.64 -25.40 -10.25
CA LEU A 299 1.16 -24.18 -9.66
C LEU A 299 0.49 -22.96 -10.30
N ASN A 300 -0.46 -22.37 -9.59
CA ASN A 300 -1.03 -21.07 -9.93
C ASN A 300 -0.29 -19.97 -9.17
N ILE A 301 0.26 -19.01 -9.91
CA ILE A 301 0.93 -17.81 -9.35
C ILE A 301 0.02 -16.62 -9.59
N SER A 302 -0.65 -16.15 -8.52
CA SER A 302 -1.42 -14.92 -8.56
C SER A 302 -0.46 -13.74 -8.54
N GLN A 303 -0.44 -13.00 -9.65
CA GLN A 303 0.44 -11.84 -9.77
C GLN A 303 -0.11 -10.68 -8.96
N GLY A 304 0.65 -10.25 -7.97
CA GLY A 304 0.38 -9.05 -7.20
C GLY A 304 1.20 -7.84 -7.67
N TYR A 305 1.48 -6.94 -6.76
CA TYR A 305 2.09 -5.64 -7.03
C TYR A 305 3.54 -5.76 -7.55
N PRO A 306 4.00 -4.81 -8.38
CA PRO A 306 5.43 -4.69 -8.69
C PRO A 306 6.21 -4.19 -7.47
N PHE A 307 7.54 -4.14 -7.55
CA PHE A 307 8.33 -3.48 -6.52
C PHE A 307 8.17 -1.96 -6.57
N LEU A 308 8.16 -1.32 -5.39
CA LEU A 308 8.13 0.14 -5.26
C LEU A 308 9.55 0.71 -5.32
N LYS A 309 9.74 1.67 -6.20
CA LYS A 309 10.96 2.46 -6.33
C LYS A 309 10.64 3.94 -6.23
N ASN A 310 11.07 4.58 -5.16
CA ASN A 310 11.05 6.03 -5.08
C ASN A 310 12.06 6.66 -6.04
N ASP A 311 11.70 7.76 -6.69
CA ASP A 311 12.65 8.53 -7.48
C ASP A 311 13.71 9.17 -6.55
N PRO A 312 15.02 8.95 -6.78
CA PRO A 312 16.05 9.40 -5.83
C PRO A 312 16.14 10.93 -5.70
N GLU A 313 16.06 11.67 -6.81
CA GLU A 313 16.19 13.13 -6.79
C GLU A 313 14.95 13.77 -6.17
N LEU A 314 13.77 13.30 -6.57
CA LEU A 314 12.51 13.75 -5.99
C LEU A 314 12.45 13.47 -4.49
N THR A 315 12.83 12.26 -4.06
CA THR A 315 12.80 11.88 -2.65
C THR A 315 13.76 12.71 -1.82
N ARG A 316 14.96 12.98 -2.34
CA ARG A 316 15.94 13.85 -1.68
C ARG A 316 15.39 15.27 -1.52
N SER A 317 14.76 15.81 -2.55
CA SER A 317 14.14 17.15 -2.51
C SER A 317 13.02 17.21 -1.47
N VAL A 318 12.13 16.20 -1.45
CA VAL A 318 11.05 16.09 -0.46
C VAL A 318 11.59 15.92 0.96
N LYS A 319 12.60 15.08 1.17
CA LYS A 319 13.28 14.89 2.47
C LYS A 319 13.89 16.18 3.00
N ASN A 320 14.55 16.95 2.13
CA ASN A 320 15.11 18.25 2.51
C ASN A 320 13.99 19.23 2.88
N LEU A 321 12.92 19.28 2.11
CA LEU A 321 11.77 20.14 2.39
C LEU A 321 11.08 19.76 3.70
N ALA A 322 10.89 18.46 3.96
CA ALA A 322 10.38 17.95 5.23
C ALA A 322 11.30 18.38 6.40
N SER A 323 12.63 18.31 6.24
CA SER A 323 13.59 18.74 7.27
C SER A 323 13.48 20.22 7.61
N ILE A 324 13.14 21.06 6.62
CA ILE A 324 12.87 22.48 6.84
C ILE A 324 11.52 22.68 7.56
N THR A 325 10.52 21.89 7.21
CA THR A 325 9.14 22.02 7.67
C THR A 325 8.95 21.55 9.12
N ILE A 326 9.45 20.35 9.44
CA ILE A 326 9.20 19.68 10.74
C ILE A 326 10.44 19.58 11.64
N GLY A 327 11.61 19.96 11.13
CA GLY A 327 12.90 19.88 11.84
C GLY A 327 13.73 18.67 11.35
N LYS A 328 15.04 18.89 11.23
CA LYS A 328 15.97 17.89 10.71
C LYS A 328 16.08 16.64 11.60
N ASP A 329 15.94 16.81 12.90
CA ASP A 329 15.96 15.75 13.92
C ASP A 329 14.76 14.79 13.84
N LYS A 330 13.71 15.20 13.13
CA LYS A 330 12.48 14.42 12.93
C LYS A 330 12.40 13.72 11.58
N VAL A 331 13.45 13.81 10.77
CA VAL A 331 13.50 13.23 9.43
C VAL A 331 14.57 12.15 9.38
N HIS A 332 14.13 10.92 9.08
CA HIS A 332 14.94 9.71 9.19
C HIS A 332 15.10 9.00 7.84
N ASP A 333 16.19 8.25 7.70
CA ASP A 333 16.35 7.28 6.62
C ASP A 333 15.66 5.97 6.98
N LEU A 334 15.05 5.33 5.98
CA LEU A 334 14.36 4.04 6.14
C LEU A 334 15.17 2.91 5.55
N GLU A 335 15.09 1.77 6.22
CA GLU A 335 15.58 0.51 5.67
C GLU A 335 14.67 -0.02 4.57
N LEU A 336 15.24 -0.88 3.71
CA LEU A 336 14.52 -1.61 2.69
C LEU A 336 13.53 -2.58 3.34
N ARG A 337 12.31 -2.72 2.76
CA ARG A 337 11.26 -3.59 3.31
C ARG A 337 10.80 -4.62 2.29
N MET A 338 10.62 -5.86 2.74
CA MET A 338 10.07 -6.93 1.90
C MET A 338 8.53 -6.98 1.93
N THR A 339 7.87 -6.00 2.55
CA THR A 339 6.42 -5.76 2.41
C THR A 339 6.11 -5.19 1.03
N ALA A 340 4.86 -5.25 0.60
CA ALA A 340 4.40 -4.73 -0.68
C ALA A 340 3.42 -3.57 -0.47
N GLU A 341 3.17 -2.80 -1.52
CA GLU A 341 2.29 -1.64 -1.58
C GLU A 341 1.90 -1.41 -3.05
N ASP A 342 0.63 -1.26 -3.35
CA ASP A 342 0.15 -1.12 -4.73
C ASP A 342 0.46 0.25 -5.35
N PHE A 343 0.80 1.25 -4.54
CA PHE A 343 1.39 2.53 -5.00
C PHE A 343 2.61 2.31 -5.92
N ALA A 344 3.23 1.14 -5.82
CA ALA A 344 4.30 0.70 -6.70
C ALA A 344 3.94 0.81 -8.19
N PHE A 345 2.69 0.59 -8.59
CA PHE A 345 2.28 0.73 -9.99
C PHE A 345 2.55 2.14 -10.54
N TYR A 346 2.30 3.18 -9.74
CA TYR A 346 2.60 4.56 -10.14
C TYR A 346 4.10 4.78 -10.33
N SER A 347 4.95 4.14 -9.53
CA SER A 347 6.40 4.29 -9.58
C SER A 347 7.04 3.76 -10.88
N HIS A 348 6.30 2.95 -11.64
CA HIS A 348 6.72 2.46 -12.96
C HIS A 348 6.25 3.35 -14.12
N ILE A 349 5.51 4.43 -13.83
CA ILE A 349 4.92 5.33 -14.83
C ILE A 349 5.46 6.74 -14.70
N VAL A 350 5.52 7.27 -13.47
CA VAL A 350 5.98 8.63 -13.17
C VAL A 350 6.93 8.65 -11.98
N PRO A 351 7.76 9.68 -11.79
CA PRO A 351 8.52 9.87 -10.55
C PRO A 351 7.60 9.93 -9.33
N VAL A 352 7.94 9.18 -8.28
CA VAL A 352 7.15 9.13 -7.04
C VAL A 352 8.03 9.33 -5.80
N CYS A 353 7.40 9.83 -4.74
CA CYS A 353 7.94 9.80 -3.40
C CYS A 353 6.88 9.26 -2.43
N PHE A 354 7.12 8.04 -1.94
CA PHE A 354 6.34 7.38 -0.91
C PHE A 354 7.15 7.39 0.38
N PHE A 355 6.61 7.96 1.45
CA PHE A 355 7.33 8.12 2.71
C PHE A 355 6.50 7.64 3.91
N ARG A 356 7.14 7.47 5.07
CA ARG A 356 6.48 7.02 6.30
C ARG A 356 6.21 8.20 7.22
N LEU A 357 5.02 8.18 7.83
CA LEU A 357 4.57 9.13 8.85
C LEU A 357 4.54 8.45 10.22
N GLY A 358 5.34 8.90 11.15
CA GLY A 358 5.32 8.43 12.52
C GLY A 358 3.99 8.73 13.20
N VAL A 359 3.38 7.70 13.79
CA VAL A 359 2.06 7.79 14.43
C VAL A 359 2.04 7.22 15.84
N GLY A 360 3.15 6.62 16.29
CA GLY A 360 3.28 6.04 17.63
C GLY A 360 3.27 7.09 18.73
N ASN A 361 2.86 6.67 19.94
CA ASN A 361 3.02 7.45 21.17
C ASN A 361 3.16 6.50 22.35
N ILE A 362 4.41 6.21 22.74
CA ILE A 362 4.73 5.27 23.81
C ILE A 362 4.10 5.70 25.14
N SER A 363 4.09 7.01 25.42
CA SER A 363 3.56 7.56 26.68
C SER A 363 2.04 7.34 26.84
N LYS A 364 1.32 7.18 25.73
CA LYS A 364 -0.12 6.88 25.68
C LYS A 364 -0.43 5.41 25.39
N GLY A 365 0.59 4.56 25.26
CA GLY A 365 0.41 3.14 24.93
C GLY A 365 0.00 2.87 23.48
N ILE A 366 0.18 3.84 22.57
CA ILE A 366 -0.07 3.72 21.13
C ILE A 366 1.17 3.09 20.48
N THR A 367 1.25 1.76 20.50
CA THR A 367 2.45 1.00 20.13
C THR A 367 2.16 -0.22 19.24
N TYR A 368 0.88 -0.49 18.95
CA TYR A 368 0.53 -1.62 18.09
C TYR A 368 0.80 -1.31 16.62
N ASN A 369 1.37 -2.31 15.92
CA ASN A 369 1.63 -2.20 14.49
C ASN A 369 0.35 -2.24 13.66
N VAL A 370 0.45 -1.80 12.40
CA VAL A 370 -0.61 -1.98 11.39
C VAL A 370 -1.02 -3.45 11.29
N HIS A 371 -2.25 -3.72 10.87
CA HIS A 371 -2.90 -5.03 10.83
C HIS A 371 -3.14 -5.68 12.20
N HIS A 372 -2.93 -4.95 13.29
CA HIS A 372 -3.27 -5.44 14.63
C HIS A 372 -4.64 -4.91 15.07
N ALA A 373 -5.45 -5.76 15.72
CA ALA A 373 -6.80 -5.43 16.20
C ALA A 373 -6.86 -4.27 17.22
N ARG A 374 -5.72 -3.85 17.76
CA ARG A 374 -5.55 -2.70 18.67
C ARG A 374 -4.71 -1.58 18.07
N PHE A 375 -4.52 -1.57 16.75
CA PHE A 375 -3.87 -0.46 16.07
C PHE A 375 -4.62 0.85 16.34
N ASP A 376 -3.89 1.90 16.65
CA ASP A 376 -4.38 3.28 16.77
C ASP A 376 -3.22 4.26 16.52
N ILE A 377 -3.51 5.54 16.48
CA ILE A 377 -2.54 6.60 16.20
C ILE A 377 -2.59 7.73 17.22
N GLU A 378 -1.51 8.46 17.36
CA GLU A 378 -1.54 9.81 17.98
C GLU A 378 -2.15 10.79 16.95
N PRO A 379 -3.33 11.40 17.21
CA PRO A 379 -3.98 12.27 16.23
C PRO A 379 -3.13 13.42 15.71
N LYS A 380 -2.22 13.96 16.53
CA LYS A 380 -1.30 15.04 16.14
C LYS A 380 -0.37 14.64 14.97
N SER A 381 -0.18 13.35 14.71
CA SER A 381 0.56 12.88 13.53
C SER A 381 -0.03 13.39 12.22
N MET A 382 -1.37 13.52 12.15
CA MET A 382 -2.03 14.04 10.97
C MET A 382 -1.62 15.47 10.62
N LEU A 383 -1.33 16.29 11.64
CA LEU A 383 -0.82 17.66 11.42
C LEU A 383 0.54 17.61 10.73
N THR A 384 1.44 16.73 11.16
CA THR A 384 2.75 16.54 10.53
C THR A 384 2.61 16.11 9.05
N GLY A 385 1.72 15.17 8.76
CA GLY A 385 1.43 14.75 7.38
C GLY A 385 0.90 15.90 6.52
N LEU A 386 -0.03 16.69 7.06
CA LEU A 386 -0.58 17.87 6.39
C LEU A 386 0.49 18.94 6.12
N GLU A 387 1.37 19.22 7.08
CA GLU A 387 2.45 20.19 6.94
C GLU A 387 3.45 19.77 5.84
N VAL A 388 3.86 18.51 5.83
CA VAL A 388 4.77 17.98 4.80
C VAL A 388 4.11 17.98 3.41
N PHE A 389 2.88 17.51 3.29
CA PHE A 389 2.16 17.54 2.00
C PHE A 389 1.92 18.96 1.50
N SER A 390 1.55 19.89 2.39
CA SER A 390 1.38 21.30 2.01
C SER A 390 2.70 21.91 1.55
N SER A 391 3.80 21.61 2.23
CA SER A 391 5.11 22.13 1.84
C SER A 391 5.54 21.60 0.45
N ILE A 392 5.25 20.32 0.15
CA ILE A 392 5.48 19.76 -1.19
C ILE A 392 4.66 20.52 -2.24
N ALA A 393 3.37 20.74 -1.97
CA ALA A 393 2.47 21.39 -2.92
C ALA A 393 2.87 22.82 -3.27
N PHE A 394 3.39 23.57 -2.31
CA PHE A 394 3.69 24.99 -2.49
C PHE A 394 5.17 25.29 -2.80
N PHE A 395 6.11 24.44 -2.37
CA PHE A 395 7.54 24.83 -2.34
C PHE A 395 8.49 23.84 -3.02
N LEU A 396 8.03 22.70 -3.51
CA LEU A 396 8.94 21.68 -4.08
C LEU A 396 9.70 22.17 -5.31
N ASP A 397 9.04 22.94 -6.17
CA ASP A 397 9.59 23.45 -7.44
C ASP A 397 9.78 24.98 -7.42
N SER A 398 9.89 25.60 -6.23
CA SER A 398 10.04 27.06 -6.04
C SER A 398 11.49 27.49 -5.79
#